data_37457747d196476406e30cadc63a3600
#
_entry.id   37457747d196476406e30cadc63a3600
#
_cell.length_a   1.000
_cell.length_b   1.000
_cell.length_c   1.000
_cell.angle_alpha   90.00
_cell.angle_beta   90.00
_cell.angle_gamma   90.00
#
_symmetry.space_group_name_H-M   'P 1'
#
loop_
_entity.id
_entity.type
_entity.pdbx_description
1 polymer ?
#
loop_
_entity_poly.entity_id
_entity_poly.type
_entity_poly.pdbx_seq_one_letter_code
_entity_poly.pdbx_strand_id
1 'polypeptide(L)'
;LLVKPYTRNKILLSKFITTLIMIVFVIIVTIIMQILIGGVLFGFDSLGMPVVEYNFNTNSLQEINIFVYLIIQTITQLPMIILLAVLAFAISTIFSNSALAITISLLGYMSTAIINQLVMAYNLGFMKYFVTMNWDLSMYLFGGLPLMEGMNMTMSIIICIAYFLIMMIPTFVIFKKRNIKNI
;
A
#
# COMPACT_ATOMS: atom_id res chain seq x y z
N LEU A 1 40.37 11.18 0.88
CA LEU A 1 39.06 10.56 0.71
C LEU A 1 38.55 10.90 -0.70
N LEU A 2 38.76 9.95 -1.63
CA LEU A 2 38.22 10.02 -3.00
C LEU A 2 36.70 9.90 -2.94
N VAL A 3 36.01 11.02 -2.86
CA VAL A 3 34.55 11.09 -3.01
C VAL A 3 34.24 10.84 -4.48
N LYS A 4 33.87 9.59 -4.82
CA LYS A 4 33.33 9.28 -6.14
C LYS A 4 32.09 10.14 -6.36
N PRO A 5 32.01 10.95 -7.43
CA PRO A 5 30.84 11.78 -7.69
C PRO A 5 29.71 10.89 -8.20
N TYR A 6 28.89 10.38 -7.29
CA TYR A 6 27.64 9.71 -7.68
C TYR A 6 26.65 10.72 -8.22
N THR A 7 25.99 10.37 -9.31
CA THR A 7 24.91 11.23 -9.86
C THR A 7 23.75 11.26 -8.87
N ARG A 8 23.09 12.43 -8.74
CA ARG A 8 21.97 12.64 -7.82
C ARG A 8 20.86 11.62 -7.99
N ASN A 9 20.57 11.21 -9.23
CA ASN A 9 19.57 10.18 -9.52
C ASN A 9 19.94 8.83 -8.90
N LYS A 10 21.23 8.45 -8.92
CA LYS A 10 21.69 7.19 -8.30
C LYS A 10 21.50 7.22 -6.78
N ILE A 11 21.76 8.37 -6.14
CA ILE A 11 21.56 8.53 -4.70
C ILE A 11 20.07 8.40 -4.34
N LEU A 12 19.19 9.08 -5.09
CA LEU A 12 17.75 9.01 -4.84
C LEU A 12 17.20 7.62 -5.09
N LEU A 13 17.61 6.98 -6.19
CA LEU A 13 17.24 5.61 -6.52
C LEU A 13 17.69 4.60 -5.45
N SER A 14 18.92 4.74 -4.94
CA SER A 14 19.43 3.90 -3.86
C SER A 14 18.58 4.04 -2.60
N LYS A 15 18.21 5.27 -2.20
CA LYS A 15 17.31 5.52 -1.07
C LYS A 15 15.94 4.88 -1.29
N PHE A 16 15.40 4.99 -2.49
CA PHE A 16 14.11 4.40 -2.84
C PHE A 16 14.15 2.86 -2.77
N ILE A 17 15.20 2.25 -3.33
CA ILE A 17 15.40 0.79 -3.26
C ILE A 17 15.52 0.33 -1.80
N THR A 18 16.27 1.07 -0.97
CA THR A 18 16.36 0.77 0.47
C THR A 18 14.99 0.82 1.14
N THR A 19 14.15 1.80 0.78
CA THR A 19 12.77 1.88 1.30
C THR A 19 11.96 0.64 0.90
N LEU A 20 12.06 0.19 -0.36
CA LEU A 20 11.36 -1.03 -0.81
C LEU A 20 11.86 -2.28 -0.07
N ILE A 21 13.16 -2.43 0.14
CA ILE A 21 13.73 -3.55 0.90
C ILE A 21 13.20 -3.54 2.35
N MET A 22 13.12 -2.37 2.97
CA MET A 22 12.56 -2.23 4.33
C MET A 22 11.08 -2.60 4.39
N ILE A 23 10.29 -2.25 3.36
CA ILE A 23 8.89 -2.67 3.27
C ILE A 23 8.79 -4.19 3.24
N VAL A 24 9.56 -4.87 2.38
CA VAL A 24 9.57 -6.33 2.30
C VAL A 24 9.96 -6.96 3.64
N PHE A 25 10.99 -6.42 4.30
CA PHE A 25 11.41 -6.89 5.62
C PHE A 25 10.28 -6.77 6.66
N VAL A 26 9.62 -5.61 6.74
CA VAL A 26 8.51 -5.37 7.67
C VAL A 26 7.35 -6.33 7.38
N ILE A 27 7.01 -6.58 6.12
CA ILE A 27 5.94 -7.51 5.73
C ILE A 27 6.27 -8.92 6.22
N ILE A 28 7.49 -9.40 6.00
CA ILE A 28 7.92 -10.72 6.47
C ILE A 28 7.79 -10.82 8.00
N VAL A 29 8.29 -9.82 8.72
CA VAL A 29 8.17 -9.79 10.19
C VAL A 29 6.71 -9.77 10.63
N THR A 30 5.85 -9.02 9.94
CA THR A 30 4.41 -8.95 10.25
C THR A 30 3.73 -10.31 10.07
N ILE A 31 4.00 -11.02 8.97
CA ILE A 31 3.45 -12.36 8.73
C ILE A 31 3.91 -13.34 9.82
N ILE A 32 5.20 -13.34 10.16
CA ILE A 32 5.73 -14.21 11.23
C ILE A 32 5.04 -13.90 12.55
N MET A 33 4.88 -12.62 12.91
CA MET A 33 4.23 -12.21 14.15
C MET A 33 2.73 -12.57 14.17
N GLN A 34 2.01 -12.45 13.05
CA GLN A 34 0.62 -12.88 12.94
C GLN A 34 0.46 -14.37 13.23
N ILE A 35 1.34 -15.21 12.66
CA ILE A 35 1.33 -16.65 12.88
C ILE A 35 1.67 -16.99 14.34
N LEU A 36 2.70 -16.36 14.92
CA LEU A 36 3.11 -16.60 16.29
C LEU A 36 2.04 -16.17 17.30
N ILE A 37 1.52 -14.96 17.16
CA ILE A 37 0.50 -14.42 18.08
C ILE A 37 -0.81 -15.23 17.93
N GLY A 38 -1.22 -15.52 16.71
CA GLY A 38 -2.41 -16.35 16.45
C GLY A 38 -2.26 -17.74 17.05
N GLY A 39 -1.10 -18.39 16.86
CA GLY A 39 -0.82 -19.71 17.45
C GLY A 39 -0.80 -19.72 18.99
N VAL A 40 -0.26 -18.66 19.61
CA VAL A 40 -0.25 -18.53 21.08
C VAL A 40 -1.64 -18.28 21.64
N LEU A 41 -2.46 -17.43 20.98
CA LEU A 41 -3.80 -17.07 21.48
C LEU A 41 -4.86 -18.12 21.22
N PHE A 42 -4.83 -18.80 20.07
CA PHE A 42 -5.87 -19.72 19.62
C PHE A 42 -5.42 -21.18 19.56
N GLY A 43 -4.16 -21.46 19.87
CA GLY A 43 -3.52 -22.75 19.73
C GLY A 43 -2.98 -23.00 18.32
N PHE A 44 -1.83 -23.65 18.21
CA PHE A 44 -1.20 -23.95 16.91
C PHE A 44 -2.01 -24.95 16.06
N ASP A 45 -2.88 -25.73 16.69
CA ASP A 45 -3.80 -26.63 15.98
C ASP A 45 -4.79 -25.87 15.10
N SER A 46 -5.13 -24.61 15.48
CA SER A 46 -6.00 -23.73 14.68
C SER A 46 -5.41 -23.34 13.33
N LEU A 47 -4.09 -23.41 13.18
CA LEU A 47 -3.41 -23.13 11.89
C LEU A 47 -3.70 -24.20 10.82
N GLY A 48 -4.19 -25.37 11.21
CA GLY A 48 -4.66 -26.42 10.31
C GLY A 48 -6.10 -26.23 9.83
N MET A 49 -6.86 -25.31 10.46
CA MET A 49 -8.25 -25.06 10.09
C MET A 49 -8.34 -24.16 8.86
N PRO A 50 -9.24 -24.45 7.89
CA PRO A 50 -9.44 -23.56 6.77
C PRO A 50 -10.18 -22.30 7.19
N VAL A 51 -9.85 -21.18 6.52
CA VAL A 51 -10.66 -19.95 6.58
C VAL A 51 -11.84 -20.12 5.63
N VAL A 52 -13.05 -19.84 6.11
CA VAL A 52 -14.27 -19.90 5.31
C VAL A 52 -14.65 -18.51 4.85
N GLU A 53 -14.64 -18.30 3.53
CA GLU A 53 -15.04 -17.04 2.89
C GLU A 53 -16.27 -17.25 2.02
N TYR A 54 -17.17 -16.26 2.00
CA TYR A 54 -18.35 -16.28 1.14
C TYR A 54 -18.03 -15.65 -0.22
N ASN A 55 -18.15 -16.41 -1.28
CA ASN A 55 -17.96 -15.93 -2.65
C ASN A 55 -19.28 -15.43 -3.21
N PHE A 56 -19.42 -14.09 -3.38
CA PHE A 56 -20.63 -13.46 -3.91
C PHE A 56 -20.88 -13.77 -5.38
N ASN A 57 -19.85 -14.15 -6.15
CA ASN A 57 -20.03 -14.49 -7.57
C ASN A 57 -20.64 -15.88 -7.76
N THR A 58 -20.27 -16.83 -6.90
CA THR A 58 -20.75 -18.23 -6.98
C THR A 58 -21.86 -18.52 -5.97
N ASN A 59 -22.18 -17.58 -5.09
CA ASN A 59 -23.10 -17.74 -3.96
C ASN A 59 -22.80 -19.01 -3.11
N SER A 60 -21.54 -19.26 -2.85
CA SER A 60 -21.06 -20.43 -2.13
C SER A 60 -19.99 -20.10 -1.10
N LEU A 61 -19.91 -20.89 -0.04
CA LEU A 61 -18.81 -20.84 0.90
C LEU A 61 -17.60 -21.56 0.30
N GLN A 62 -16.44 -20.93 0.41
CA GLN A 62 -15.15 -21.49 -0.02
C GLN A 62 -14.23 -21.66 1.18
N GLU A 63 -13.66 -22.84 1.30
CA GLU A 63 -12.66 -23.14 2.32
C GLU A 63 -11.26 -22.91 1.75
N ILE A 64 -10.46 -22.10 2.43
CA ILE A 64 -9.14 -21.69 1.97
C ILE A 64 -8.15 -21.98 3.09
N ASN A 65 -7.01 -22.58 2.73
CA ASN A 65 -5.94 -22.79 3.69
C ASN A 65 -5.48 -21.45 4.27
N ILE A 66 -5.32 -21.36 5.60
CA ILE A 66 -5.00 -20.13 6.32
C ILE A 66 -3.69 -19.46 5.82
N PHE A 67 -2.66 -20.27 5.49
CA PHE A 67 -1.40 -19.71 4.98
C PHE A 67 -1.57 -19.10 3.60
N VAL A 68 -2.33 -19.75 2.72
CA VAL A 68 -2.66 -19.22 1.38
C VAL A 68 -3.47 -17.94 1.50
N TYR A 69 -4.46 -17.92 2.40
CA TYR A 69 -5.26 -16.73 2.69
C TYR A 69 -4.40 -15.55 3.14
N LEU A 70 -3.51 -15.76 4.14
CA LEU A 70 -2.60 -14.71 4.64
C LEU A 70 -1.68 -14.16 3.54
N ILE A 71 -1.13 -15.02 2.69
CA ILE A 71 -0.25 -14.60 1.60
C ILE A 71 -1.04 -13.77 0.57
N ILE A 72 -2.19 -14.26 0.12
CA ILE A 72 -3.02 -13.54 -0.87
C ILE A 72 -3.48 -12.19 -0.31
N GLN A 73 -3.96 -12.16 0.93
CA GLN A 73 -4.38 -10.93 1.60
C GLN A 73 -3.22 -9.92 1.71
N THR A 74 -2.04 -10.38 2.07
CA THR A 74 -0.86 -9.52 2.15
C THR A 74 -0.47 -8.95 0.78
N ILE A 75 -0.49 -9.79 -0.27
CA ILE A 75 -0.16 -9.37 -1.63
C ILE A 75 -1.16 -8.31 -2.14
N THR A 76 -2.44 -8.48 -1.87
CA THR A 76 -3.48 -7.53 -2.33
C THR A 76 -3.45 -6.20 -1.57
N GLN A 77 -2.86 -6.14 -0.38
CA GLN A 77 -2.62 -4.91 0.37
C GLN A 77 -1.30 -4.20 -0.02
N LEU A 78 -0.41 -4.86 -0.78
CA LEU A 78 0.87 -4.25 -1.20
C LEU A 78 0.72 -2.90 -1.89
N PRO A 79 -0.25 -2.66 -2.81
CA PRO A 79 -0.38 -1.36 -3.47
C PRO A 79 -0.60 -0.23 -2.47
N MET A 80 -1.40 -0.43 -1.43
CA MET A 80 -1.62 0.54 -0.36
C MET A 80 -0.32 0.85 0.39
N ILE A 81 0.42 -0.18 0.81
CA ILE A 81 1.68 -0.03 1.55
C ILE A 81 2.72 0.70 0.69
N ILE A 82 2.85 0.31 -0.58
CA ILE A 82 3.80 0.92 -1.51
C ILE A 82 3.43 2.39 -1.77
N LEU A 83 2.17 2.71 -2.03
CA LEU A 83 1.74 4.08 -2.30
C LEU A 83 1.92 5.00 -1.10
N LEU A 84 1.65 4.52 0.13
CA LEU A 84 1.92 5.28 1.36
C LEU A 84 3.42 5.53 1.55
N ALA A 85 4.25 4.52 1.30
CA ALA A 85 5.70 4.67 1.39
C ALA A 85 6.24 5.63 0.33
N VAL A 86 5.72 5.57 -0.90
CA VAL A 86 6.06 6.50 -1.99
C VAL A 86 5.62 7.93 -1.64
N LEU A 87 4.45 8.11 -1.06
CA LEU A 87 3.96 9.40 -0.58
C LEU A 87 4.91 9.98 0.48
N ALA A 88 5.25 9.18 1.50
CA ALA A 88 6.20 9.59 2.54
C ALA A 88 7.58 9.92 1.97
N PHE A 89 8.08 9.08 1.06
CA PHE A 89 9.35 9.29 0.36
C PHE A 89 9.36 10.58 -0.47
N ALA A 90 8.30 10.84 -1.23
CA ALA A 90 8.14 12.04 -2.03
C ALA A 90 8.14 13.30 -1.16
N ILE A 91 7.32 13.33 -0.12
CA ILE A 91 7.23 14.47 0.80
C ILE A 91 8.56 14.71 1.52
N SER A 92 9.19 13.65 2.06
CA SER A 92 10.49 13.75 2.71
C SER A 92 11.58 14.28 1.78
N THR A 93 11.55 13.85 0.51
CA THR A 93 12.54 14.28 -0.49
C THR A 93 12.31 15.73 -0.93
N ILE A 94 11.05 16.13 -1.14
CA ILE A 94 10.70 17.47 -1.63
C ILE A 94 10.91 18.52 -0.52
N PHE A 95 10.44 18.24 0.68
CA PHE A 95 10.48 19.21 1.79
C PHE A 95 11.71 19.05 2.71
N SER A 96 12.52 18.00 2.53
CA SER A 96 13.64 17.64 3.42
C SER A 96 13.24 17.54 4.90
N ASN A 97 12.00 17.16 5.16
CA ASN A 97 11.46 17.05 6.51
C ASN A 97 10.76 15.70 6.69
N SER A 98 11.38 14.82 7.47
CA SER A 98 10.84 13.48 7.75
C SER A 98 9.59 13.52 8.63
N ALA A 99 9.49 14.49 9.54
CA ALA A 99 8.32 14.62 10.41
C ALA A 99 7.06 14.95 9.59
N LEU A 100 7.16 15.90 8.64
CA LEU A 100 6.06 16.20 7.71
C LEU A 100 5.67 14.97 6.87
N ALA A 101 6.65 14.21 6.39
CA ALA A 101 6.40 13.02 5.60
C ALA A 101 5.58 11.99 6.39
N ILE A 102 5.99 11.70 7.62
CA ILE A 102 5.29 10.74 8.50
C ILE A 102 3.88 11.24 8.81
N THR A 103 3.74 12.49 9.23
CA THR A 103 2.45 13.07 9.62
C THR A 103 1.45 13.04 8.48
N ILE A 104 1.83 13.51 7.28
CA ILE A 104 0.92 13.56 6.13
C ILE A 104 0.55 12.15 5.66
N SER A 105 1.51 11.21 5.64
CA SER A 105 1.21 9.82 5.24
C SER A 105 0.30 9.11 6.24
N LEU A 106 0.51 9.33 7.54
CA LEU A 106 -0.32 8.76 8.60
C LEU A 106 -1.75 9.34 8.55
N LEU A 107 -1.87 10.67 8.45
CA LEU A 107 -3.17 11.32 8.32
C LEU A 107 -3.89 10.89 7.02
N GLY A 108 -3.17 10.76 5.91
CA GLY A 108 -3.70 10.24 4.65
C GLY A 108 -4.26 8.84 4.81
N TYR A 109 -3.55 7.94 5.49
CA TYR A 109 -4.03 6.60 5.78
C TYR A 109 -5.26 6.62 6.70
N MET A 110 -5.21 7.33 7.82
CA MET A 110 -6.31 7.38 8.80
C MET A 110 -7.58 8.01 8.22
N SER A 111 -7.45 8.96 7.29
CA SER A 111 -8.61 9.61 6.64
C SER A 111 -9.30 8.69 5.62
N THR A 112 -8.66 7.59 5.18
CA THR A 112 -9.22 6.70 4.16
C THR A 112 -10.60 6.16 4.52
N ALA A 113 -10.77 5.66 5.73
CA ALA A 113 -12.04 5.09 6.16
C ALA A 113 -13.17 6.16 6.15
N ILE A 114 -12.86 7.37 6.61
CA ILE A 114 -13.81 8.49 6.62
C ILE A 114 -14.16 8.91 5.19
N ILE A 115 -13.15 9.06 4.32
CA ILE A 115 -13.35 9.43 2.92
C ILE A 115 -14.21 8.38 2.21
N ASN A 116 -13.88 7.10 2.35
CA ASN A 116 -14.63 6.02 1.70
C ASN A 116 -16.07 5.98 2.18
N GLN A 117 -16.34 6.15 3.49
CA GLN A 117 -17.71 6.23 4.02
C GLN A 117 -18.48 7.43 3.45
N LEU A 118 -17.89 8.62 3.40
CA LEU A 118 -18.52 9.80 2.82
C LEU A 118 -18.84 9.62 1.32
N VAL A 119 -17.90 9.06 0.57
CA VAL A 119 -18.08 8.77 -0.87
C VAL A 119 -19.25 7.83 -1.09
N MET A 120 -19.37 6.78 -0.30
CA MET A 120 -20.46 5.83 -0.37
C MET A 120 -21.80 6.46 0.05
N ALA A 121 -21.81 7.22 1.17
CA ALA A 121 -23.02 7.85 1.68
C ALA A 121 -23.61 8.89 0.73
N TYR A 122 -22.77 9.67 0.05
CA TYR A 122 -23.20 10.71 -0.91
C TYR A 122 -23.19 10.25 -2.37
N ASN A 123 -22.90 8.98 -2.64
CA ASN A 123 -22.83 8.37 -3.97
C ASN A 123 -22.00 9.20 -4.98
N LEU A 124 -20.78 9.62 -4.55
CA LEU A 124 -19.88 10.48 -5.33
C LEU A 124 -19.19 9.68 -6.44
N GLY A 125 -19.89 9.37 -7.52
CA GLY A 125 -19.43 8.46 -8.59
C GLY A 125 -18.07 8.82 -9.22
N PHE A 126 -17.68 10.09 -9.24
CA PHE A 126 -16.35 10.52 -9.75
C PHE A 126 -15.20 10.08 -8.85
N MET A 127 -15.44 9.83 -7.55
CA MET A 127 -14.44 9.43 -6.57
C MET A 127 -13.94 8.00 -6.77
N LYS A 128 -14.59 7.19 -7.63
CA LYS A 128 -14.10 5.85 -8.01
C LYS A 128 -12.66 5.86 -8.58
N TYR A 129 -12.19 7.00 -9.05
CA TYR A 129 -10.82 7.18 -9.53
C TYR A 129 -9.85 7.68 -8.44
N PHE A 130 -10.33 7.91 -7.23
CA PHE A 130 -9.50 8.39 -6.14
C PHE A 130 -8.66 7.25 -5.55
N VAL A 131 -7.44 7.56 -5.10
CA VAL A 131 -6.47 6.56 -4.66
C VAL A 131 -6.97 5.71 -3.50
N THR A 132 -7.66 6.32 -2.52
CA THR A 132 -8.13 5.62 -1.31
C THR A 132 -9.18 4.56 -1.59
N MET A 133 -9.92 4.69 -2.71
CA MET A 133 -10.90 3.70 -3.15
C MET A 133 -10.28 2.50 -3.88
N ASN A 134 -9.02 2.64 -4.36
CA ASN A 134 -8.41 1.69 -5.28
C ASN A 134 -7.17 0.97 -4.73
N TRP A 135 -6.54 1.46 -3.67
CA TRP A 135 -5.25 0.93 -3.22
C TRP A 135 -5.33 -0.36 -2.40
N ASP A 136 -6.49 -0.68 -1.83
CA ASP A 136 -6.74 -1.97 -1.16
C ASP A 136 -7.45 -2.93 -2.14
N LEU A 137 -6.67 -3.83 -2.72
CA LEU A 137 -7.20 -4.80 -3.67
C LEU A 137 -7.85 -6.01 -2.98
N SER A 138 -7.81 -6.10 -1.65
CA SER A 138 -8.41 -7.23 -0.91
C SER A 138 -9.92 -7.30 -1.10
N MET A 139 -10.58 -6.18 -1.40
CA MET A 139 -12.01 -6.13 -1.70
C MET A 139 -12.43 -6.95 -2.93
N TYR A 140 -11.50 -7.29 -3.82
CA TYR A 140 -11.79 -8.14 -5.00
C TYR A 140 -11.52 -9.62 -4.77
N LEU A 141 -11.01 -9.99 -3.59
CA LEU A 141 -10.71 -11.38 -3.27
C LEU A 141 -11.99 -12.19 -3.09
N PHE A 142 -11.91 -13.45 -3.47
CA PHE A 142 -12.95 -14.46 -3.24
C PHE A 142 -14.36 -14.04 -3.67
N GLY A 143 -14.44 -13.26 -4.74
CA GLY A 143 -15.73 -12.74 -5.25
C GLY A 143 -16.30 -11.59 -4.42
N GLY A 144 -15.47 -10.89 -3.64
CA GLY A 144 -15.87 -9.70 -2.91
C GLY A 144 -16.44 -8.62 -3.83
N LEU A 145 -17.30 -7.79 -3.26
CA LEU A 145 -17.95 -6.69 -4.00
C LEU A 145 -17.09 -5.42 -3.92
N PRO A 146 -16.88 -4.73 -5.06
CA PRO A 146 -16.19 -3.45 -5.06
C PRO A 146 -16.98 -2.39 -4.30
N LEU A 147 -16.31 -1.36 -3.79
CA LEU A 147 -16.91 -0.26 -3.04
C LEU A 147 -17.93 0.54 -3.85
N MET A 148 -17.78 0.59 -5.18
CA MET A 148 -18.66 1.32 -6.09
C MET A 148 -18.86 0.54 -7.38
N GLU A 149 -20.03 0.77 -8.02
CA GLU A 149 -20.32 0.16 -9.31
C GLU A 149 -19.34 0.57 -10.42
N GLY A 150 -18.97 -0.40 -11.24
CA GLY A 150 -18.02 -0.22 -12.35
C GLY A 150 -16.56 -0.23 -11.96
N MET A 151 -16.22 -0.44 -10.67
CA MET A 151 -14.84 -0.72 -10.25
C MET A 151 -14.50 -2.19 -10.51
N ASN A 152 -13.25 -2.44 -10.90
CA ASN A 152 -12.71 -3.78 -11.04
C ASN A 152 -11.21 -3.78 -10.69
N MET A 153 -10.68 -4.96 -10.41
CA MET A 153 -9.28 -5.13 -9.99
C MET A 153 -8.29 -4.52 -10.99
N THR A 154 -8.50 -4.71 -12.30
CA THR A 154 -7.61 -4.18 -13.34
C THR A 154 -7.59 -2.65 -13.34
N MET A 155 -8.76 -2.02 -13.24
CA MET A 155 -8.89 -0.56 -13.14
C MET A 155 -8.17 -0.03 -11.91
N SER A 156 -8.35 -0.68 -10.76
CA SER A 156 -7.70 -0.27 -9.50
C SER A 156 -6.18 -0.38 -9.58
N ILE A 157 -5.63 -1.42 -10.20
CA ILE A 157 -4.19 -1.57 -10.45
C ILE A 157 -3.67 -0.44 -11.35
N ILE A 158 -4.38 -0.12 -12.45
CA ILE A 158 -3.98 0.97 -13.34
C ILE A 158 -3.97 2.31 -12.61
N ILE A 159 -4.98 2.58 -11.78
CA ILE A 159 -5.06 3.79 -10.96
C ILE A 159 -3.89 3.84 -9.97
N CYS A 160 -3.58 2.76 -9.27
CA CYS A 160 -2.44 2.69 -8.36
C CYS A 160 -1.11 2.99 -9.07
N ILE A 161 -0.89 2.43 -10.26
CA ILE A 161 0.30 2.70 -11.08
C ILE A 161 0.34 4.17 -11.50
N ALA A 162 -0.80 4.75 -11.91
CA ALA A 162 -0.86 6.16 -12.28
C ALA A 162 -0.49 7.08 -11.10
N TYR A 163 -1.03 6.84 -9.91
CA TYR A 163 -0.68 7.60 -8.70
C TYR A 163 0.79 7.42 -8.30
N PHE A 164 1.33 6.20 -8.42
CA PHE A 164 2.75 5.95 -8.22
C PHE A 164 3.61 6.83 -9.13
N LEU A 165 3.31 6.88 -10.42
CA LEU A 165 4.06 7.68 -11.39
C LEU A 165 3.90 9.18 -11.13
N ILE A 166 2.68 9.65 -10.82
CA ILE A 166 2.38 11.04 -10.48
C ILE A 166 3.20 11.51 -9.25
N MET A 167 3.43 10.65 -8.28
CA MET A 167 4.24 10.98 -7.10
C MET A 167 5.75 10.87 -7.39
N MET A 168 6.19 9.83 -8.11
CA MET A 168 7.63 9.57 -8.32
C MET A 168 8.26 10.51 -9.34
N ILE A 169 7.60 10.80 -10.46
CA ILE A 169 8.18 11.65 -11.52
C ILE A 169 8.54 13.04 -10.98
N PRO A 170 7.63 13.80 -10.33
CA PRO A 170 7.98 15.10 -9.74
C PRO A 170 9.09 15.00 -8.70
N THR A 171 9.09 13.93 -7.86
CA THR A 171 10.10 13.73 -6.84
C THR A 171 11.51 13.67 -7.45
N PHE A 172 11.69 12.90 -8.52
CA PHE A 172 12.98 12.82 -9.22
C PHE A 172 13.36 14.13 -9.90
N VAL A 173 12.41 14.81 -10.54
CA VAL A 173 12.65 16.10 -11.23
C VAL A 173 13.05 17.19 -10.23
N ILE A 174 12.33 17.33 -9.12
CA ILE A 174 12.59 18.35 -8.11
C ILE A 174 13.94 18.08 -7.43
N PHE A 175 14.21 16.82 -7.04
CA PHE A 175 15.47 16.44 -6.42
C PHE A 175 16.69 16.73 -7.33
N LYS A 176 16.57 16.47 -8.62
CA LYS A 176 17.62 16.75 -9.60
C LYS A 176 17.93 18.24 -9.70
N LYS A 177 16.90 19.10 -9.67
CA LYS A 177 17.01 20.56 -9.85
C LYS A 177 17.40 21.30 -8.55
N ARG A 178 17.28 20.66 -7.40
CA ARG A 178 17.50 21.30 -6.10
C ARG A 178 18.96 21.71 -5.90
N ASN A 179 19.19 22.98 -5.58
CA ASN A 179 20.52 23.50 -5.20
C ASN A 179 20.85 23.09 -3.76
N ILE A 180 22.01 22.42 -3.54
CA ILE A 180 22.47 21.95 -2.21
C ILE A 180 23.03 23.09 -1.35
N LYS A 181 23.10 24.32 -1.86
CA LYS A 181 23.72 25.48 -1.17
C LYS A 181 22.94 26.01 0.05
N ASN A 182 21.76 25.46 0.37
CA ASN A 182 20.91 25.97 1.47
C ASN A 182 20.54 24.84 2.47
N ILE A 183 21.53 24.05 2.89
CA ILE A 183 21.41 23.18 4.06
C ILE A 183 22.48 23.58 5.06
#